data_bfb3c11db61aa2fd58d34982b8402330
#
_entry.id   bfb3c11db61aa2fd58d34982b8402330
#
_cell.length_a   1.000
_cell.length_b   1.000
_cell.length_c   1.000
_cell.angle_alpha   90.00
_cell.angle_beta   90.00
_cell.angle_gamma   90.00
#
_symmetry.space_group_name_H-M   'P 1'
#
loop_
_entity.id
_entity.type
_entity.pdbx_description
1 polymer ?
#
loop_
_entity_poly.entity_id
_entity_poly.type
_entity_poly.pdbx_seq_one_letter_code
_entity_poly.pdbx_strand_id
1 'polypeptide(L)'
;MSTWQLRVGAVQLCSTHDLSANLARCAELTAQAAAEGAQLVVLPECFSFLGRGEGDKLAIAEALDGNGPVMSALRELATRHGVWVLGGGTPELVRGDNKRTYNTAVAIAPSGELMARYRKIHLFDVEIPGGAVLRESDATAPGDELVVVDIAGVPVGVSICYDVRFPELYRQLVKDMGAEVLVVPAAFTAHTGAAHWHLLLRARAVEDQAWVVAPAQWGRHNAKRESYGHSLVVDPWGTIVGERAEGDGVVVVTLDGAAVEKRRTQMPCLQHAVLWK
;
A
#
# COMPACT_ATOMS: atom_id res chain seq x y z
N MET A 1 -19.99 -0.56 -19.92
CA MET A 1 -18.68 -1.26 -20.04
C MET A 1 -17.63 -0.36 -19.40
N SER A 2 -16.96 -0.84 -18.37
CA SER A 2 -15.83 -0.13 -17.78
C SER A 2 -14.68 -0.10 -18.78
N THR A 3 -14.30 1.09 -19.25
CA THR A 3 -13.35 1.27 -20.38
C THR A 3 -12.00 1.82 -19.92
N TRP A 4 -11.77 1.94 -18.60
CA TRP A 4 -10.54 2.48 -18.10
C TRP A 4 -9.35 1.52 -18.25
N GLN A 5 -8.20 2.10 -18.47
CA GLN A 5 -6.90 1.45 -18.32
C GLN A 5 -6.01 2.30 -17.41
N LEU A 6 -5.29 1.66 -16.51
CA LEU A 6 -4.36 2.31 -15.59
C LEU A 6 -3.05 1.55 -15.55
N ARG A 7 -1.95 2.16 -15.98
CA ARG A 7 -0.63 1.55 -15.89
C ARG A 7 -0.02 1.86 -14.53
N VAL A 8 0.22 0.82 -13.73
CA VAL A 8 0.65 0.94 -12.33
C VAL A 8 2.05 0.41 -12.15
N GLY A 9 2.89 1.15 -11.41
CA GLY A 9 4.19 0.71 -10.93
C GLY A 9 4.14 0.36 -9.44
N ALA A 10 4.28 -0.92 -9.08
CA ALA A 10 4.45 -1.37 -7.70
C ALA A 10 5.93 -1.38 -7.34
N VAL A 11 6.34 -0.58 -6.38
CA VAL A 11 7.74 -0.41 -5.98
C VAL A 11 8.11 -1.42 -4.90
N GLN A 12 9.28 -2.04 -5.05
CA GLN A 12 9.96 -2.82 -4.03
C GLN A 12 11.24 -2.12 -3.60
N LEU A 13 11.44 -1.95 -2.31
CA LEU A 13 12.68 -1.39 -1.77
C LEU A 13 12.97 -1.90 -0.35
N CYS A 14 14.23 -1.77 0.08
CA CYS A 14 14.66 -2.07 1.44
C CYS A 14 14.93 -0.77 2.21
N SER A 15 13.93 -0.25 2.90
CA SER A 15 14.07 0.96 3.72
C SER A 15 14.89 0.69 4.99
N THR A 16 15.60 1.71 5.44
CA THR A 16 16.39 1.72 6.66
C THR A 16 15.98 2.87 7.58
N HIS A 17 16.76 3.14 8.64
CA HIS A 17 16.58 4.29 9.50
C HIS A 17 17.14 5.61 8.90
N ASP A 18 17.67 5.58 7.69
CA ASP A 18 18.14 6.77 6.98
C ASP A 18 17.05 7.31 6.06
N LEU A 19 16.33 8.33 6.53
CA LEU A 19 15.25 8.99 5.79
C LEU A 19 15.72 9.51 4.42
N SER A 20 16.90 10.15 4.38
CA SER A 20 17.41 10.78 3.16
C SER A 20 17.74 9.74 2.08
N ALA A 21 18.40 8.65 2.48
CA ALA A 21 18.74 7.55 1.57
C ALA A 21 17.47 6.86 1.05
N ASN A 22 16.48 6.63 1.93
CA ASN A 22 15.21 6.02 1.52
C ASN A 22 14.44 6.89 0.52
N LEU A 23 14.34 8.22 0.76
CA LEU A 23 13.66 9.13 -0.15
C LEU A 23 14.39 9.24 -1.49
N ALA A 24 15.72 9.25 -1.50
CA ALA A 24 16.51 9.22 -2.74
C ALA A 24 16.21 7.93 -3.54
N ARG A 25 16.14 6.78 -2.84
CA ARG A 25 15.81 5.50 -3.49
C ARG A 25 14.38 5.47 -4.03
N CYS A 26 13.41 6.03 -3.30
CA CYS A 26 12.05 6.21 -3.80
C CYS A 26 12.03 7.06 -5.08
N ALA A 27 12.86 8.10 -5.15
CA ALA A 27 12.94 8.95 -6.33
C ALA A 27 13.47 8.19 -7.56
N GLU A 28 14.54 7.41 -7.41
CA GLU A 28 15.09 6.59 -8.49
C GLU A 28 14.06 5.59 -9.02
N LEU A 29 13.37 4.86 -8.11
CA LEU A 29 12.40 3.84 -8.48
C LEU A 29 11.12 4.44 -9.06
N THR A 30 10.69 5.63 -8.59
CA THR A 30 9.57 6.36 -9.20
C THR A 30 9.92 6.81 -10.61
N ALA A 31 11.14 7.32 -10.83
CA ALA A 31 11.61 7.69 -12.16
C ALA A 31 11.66 6.49 -13.11
N GLN A 32 12.11 5.33 -12.63
CA GLN A 32 12.09 4.08 -13.39
C GLN A 32 10.66 3.70 -13.79
N ALA A 33 9.71 3.66 -12.84
CA ALA A 33 8.32 3.33 -13.13
C ALA A 33 7.69 4.29 -14.14
N ALA A 34 7.94 5.60 -13.99
CA ALA A 34 7.45 6.62 -14.90
C ALA A 34 8.05 6.45 -16.32
N ALA A 35 9.34 6.13 -16.43
CA ALA A 35 9.98 5.85 -17.71
C ALA A 35 9.40 4.61 -18.40
N GLU A 36 8.90 3.64 -17.64
CA GLU A 36 8.17 2.48 -18.14
C GLU A 36 6.69 2.79 -18.41
N GLY A 37 6.25 4.06 -18.27
CA GLY A 37 4.92 4.55 -18.61
C GLY A 37 3.89 4.40 -17.49
N ALA A 38 4.29 4.18 -16.23
CA ALA A 38 3.36 4.15 -15.12
C ALA A 38 2.64 5.51 -14.95
N GLN A 39 1.33 5.46 -14.75
CA GLN A 39 0.46 6.60 -14.45
C GLN A 39 0.23 6.72 -12.93
N LEU A 40 0.31 5.59 -12.22
CA LEU A 40 0.28 5.50 -10.77
C LEU A 40 1.52 4.75 -10.29
N VAL A 41 2.27 5.33 -9.37
CA VAL A 41 3.38 4.67 -8.68
C VAL A 41 2.96 4.45 -7.22
N VAL A 42 3.05 3.21 -6.75
CA VAL A 42 2.70 2.84 -5.37
C VAL A 42 3.97 2.42 -4.63
N LEU A 43 4.30 3.19 -3.58
CA LEU A 43 5.41 2.90 -2.68
C LEU A 43 4.95 1.93 -1.56
N PRO A 44 5.82 1.08 -1.03
CA PRO A 44 5.44 0.15 0.05
C PRO A 44 5.22 0.86 1.39
N GLU A 45 4.67 0.14 2.38
CA GLU A 45 4.63 0.60 3.77
C GLU A 45 6.06 0.89 4.27
N CYS A 46 6.20 1.91 5.14
CA CYS A 46 7.51 2.34 5.67
C CYS A 46 8.53 2.79 4.60
N PHE A 47 8.08 3.20 3.41
CA PHE A 47 8.97 3.60 2.31
C PHE A 47 9.97 4.69 2.71
N SER A 48 9.57 5.61 3.59
CA SER A 48 10.40 6.73 4.04
C SER A 48 11.36 6.35 5.18
N PHE A 49 10.91 5.44 6.07
CA PHE A 49 11.67 5.14 7.27
C PHE A 49 11.26 3.80 7.88
N LEU A 50 12.25 2.99 8.21
CA LEU A 50 12.10 1.78 8.99
C LEU A 50 13.14 1.77 10.11
N GLY A 51 12.71 2.21 11.31
CA GLY A 51 13.57 2.36 12.48
C GLY A 51 14.07 1.05 13.09
N ARG A 52 14.88 1.17 14.11
CA ARG A 52 15.39 0.02 14.91
C ARG A 52 14.39 -0.41 15.98
N GLY A 53 13.50 0.51 16.39
CA GLY A 53 12.43 0.31 17.35
C GLY A 53 11.16 1.03 16.93
N GLU A 54 10.00 0.61 17.46
CA GLU A 54 8.69 1.16 17.09
C GLU A 54 8.54 2.65 17.40
N GLY A 55 9.21 3.16 18.45
CA GLY A 55 9.16 4.58 18.83
C GLY A 55 10.00 5.51 17.95
N ASP A 56 10.94 4.98 17.15
CA ASP A 56 11.86 5.81 16.35
C ASP A 56 11.13 6.67 15.31
N LYS A 57 9.96 6.22 14.85
CA LYS A 57 9.12 6.93 13.87
C LYS A 57 8.58 8.27 14.35
N LEU A 58 8.51 8.50 15.67
CA LEU A 58 8.11 9.79 16.24
C LEU A 58 9.04 10.94 15.81
N ALA A 59 10.34 10.66 15.66
CA ALA A 59 11.32 11.66 15.30
C ALA A 59 11.19 12.19 13.86
N ILE A 60 10.50 11.42 13.00
CA ILE A 60 10.33 11.76 11.57
C ILE A 60 8.86 11.96 11.20
N ALA A 61 7.95 11.96 12.17
CA ALA A 61 6.53 12.14 11.92
C ALA A 61 6.23 13.58 11.45
N GLU A 62 5.35 13.69 10.46
CA GLU A 62 4.98 14.96 9.84
C GLU A 62 3.48 15.23 9.94
N ALA A 63 3.10 16.51 9.88
CA ALA A 63 1.74 16.90 9.52
C ALA A 63 1.57 16.82 8.00
N LEU A 64 0.52 16.15 7.52
CA LEU A 64 0.36 15.88 6.08
C LEU A 64 0.03 17.13 5.25
N ASP A 65 -0.50 18.18 5.88
CA ASP A 65 -0.76 19.49 5.28
C ASP A 65 0.48 20.39 5.27
N GLY A 66 1.56 19.95 5.92
CA GLY A 66 2.84 20.66 5.99
C GLY A 66 3.77 20.42 4.79
N ASN A 67 4.96 21.00 4.90
CA ASN A 67 6.06 20.85 3.95
C ASN A 67 7.23 20.08 4.59
N GLY A 68 6.92 19.03 5.35
CA GLY A 68 7.94 18.14 5.87
C GLY A 68 8.68 17.39 4.75
N PRO A 69 9.85 16.82 5.02
CA PRO A 69 10.70 16.19 4.02
C PRO A 69 9.99 15.07 3.23
N VAL A 70 9.15 14.27 3.88
CA VAL A 70 8.43 13.15 3.21
C VAL A 70 7.36 13.69 2.27
N MET A 71 6.49 14.59 2.77
CA MET A 71 5.42 15.17 1.96
C MET A 71 5.97 16.01 0.79
N SER A 72 7.06 16.76 1.01
CA SER A 72 7.73 17.51 -0.03
C SER A 72 8.30 16.60 -1.11
N ALA A 73 8.95 15.50 -0.73
CA ALA A 73 9.48 14.51 -1.67
C ALA A 73 8.37 13.87 -2.50
N LEU A 74 7.26 13.43 -1.89
CA LEU A 74 6.14 12.82 -2.61
C LEU A 74 5.51 13.78 -3.63
N ARG A 75 5.31 15.05 -3.26
CA ARG A 75 4.79 16.09 -4.16
C ARG A 75 5.75 16.36 -5.31
N GLU A 76 7.06 16.41 -5.03
CA GLU A 76 8.09 16.58 -6.06
C GLU A 76 8.10 15.40 -7.03
N LEU A 77 8.02 14.15 -6.55
CA LEU A 77 7.94 12.96 -7.40
C LEU A 77 6.72 13.01 -8.34
N ALA A 78 5.55 13.33 -7.80
CA ALA A 78 4.32 13.41 -8.57
C ALA A 78 4.39 14.49 -9.66
N THR A 79 4.82 15.70 -9.31
CA THR A 79 4.89 16.83 -10.25
C THR A 79 6.00 16.68 -11.29
N ARG A 80 7.17 16.20 -10.86
CA ARG A 80 8.34 16.04 -11.75
C ARG A 80 8.08 15.01 -12.86
N HIS A 81 7.39 13.92 -12.53
CA HIS A 81 7.14 12.84 -13.48
C HIS A 81 5.73 12.85 -14.08
N GLY A 82 4.85 13.75 -13.64
CA GLY A 82 3.47 13.83 -14.12
C GLY A 82 2.64 12.58 -13.78
N VAL A 83 2.93 11.91 -12.67
CA VAL A 83 2.30 10.65 -12.24
C VAL A 83 1.58 10.81 -10.91
N TRP A 84 0.58 9.98 -10.65
CA TRP A 84 0.06 9.78 -9.32
C TRP A 84 1.08 9.04 -8.47
N VAL A 85 1.27 9.49 -7.22
CA VAL A 85 2.11 8.80 -6.24
C VAL A 85 1.27 8.41 -5.03
N LEU A 86 1.20 7.11 -4.74
CA LEU A 86 0.61 6.61 -3.50
C LEU A 86 1.74 6.18 -2.57
N GLY A 87 2.02 7.03 -1.55
CA GLY A 87 2.94 6.69 -0.47
C GLY A 87 2.28 5.71 0.48
N GLY A 88 2.79 4.50 0.55
CA GLY A 88 2.11 3.33 1.14
C GLY A 88 2.09 3.24 2.66
N GLY A 89 2.52 4.25 3.37
CA GLY A 89 2.49 4.33 4.84
C GLY A 89 3.68 5.10 5.37
N THR A 90 3.41 6.27 5.92
CA THR A 90 4.41 7.16 6.56
C THR A 90 3.91 7.61 7.92
N PRO A 91 4.80 7.92 8.89
CA PRO A 91 4.40 8.43 10.18
C PRO A 91 3.76 9.82 10.08
N GLU A 92 2.46 9.90 10.43
CA GLU A 92 1.72 11.15 10.55
C GLU A 92 1.59 11.54 12.03
N LEU A 93 1.77 12.81 12.35
CA LEU A 93 1.57 13.34 13.69
C LEU A 93 0.13 13.15 14.17
N VAL A 94 -0.03 12.65 15.39
CA VAL A 94 -1.33 12.58 16.06
C VAL A 94 -1.52 13.85 16.88
N ARG A 95 -2.54 14.63 16.59
CA ARG A 95 -2.82 15.88 17.30
C ARG A 95 -3.11 15.61 18.77
N GLY A 96 -2.27 16.14 19.66
CA GLY A 96 -2.42 15.99 21.11
C GLY A 96 -1.85 14.67 21.68
N ASP A 97 -1.26 13.80 20.86
CA ASP A 97 -0.55 12.61 21.31
C ASP A 97 0.94 12.72 20.92
N ASN A 98 1.81 12.77 21.92
CA ASN A 98 3.27 12.85 21.73
C ASN A 98 3.98 11.49 21.88
N LYS A 99 3.22 10.40 21.93
CA LYS A 99 3.74 9.04 22.09
C LYS A 99 3.51 8.19 20.85
N ARG A 100 2.49 8.49 20.05
CA ARG A 100 2.09 7.68 18.89
C ARG A 100 2.01 8.54 17.63
N THR A 101 2.19 7.88 16.50
CA THR A 101 1.93 8.41 15.17
C THR A 101 0.79 7.63 14.53
N TYR A 102 0.12 8.17 13.52
CA TYR A 102 -0.59 7.31 12.58
C TYR A 102 0.39 6.68 11.58
N ASN A 103 0.04 5.52 11.05
CA ASN A 103 0.67 4.95 9.87
C ASN A 103 -0.25 5.26 8.68
N THR A 104 0.13 6.24 7.85
CA THR A 104 -0.79 6.86 6.90
C THR A 104 -0.32 6.70 5.46
N ALA A 105 -1.17 6.09 4.62
CA ALA A 105 -1.00 6.13 3.18
C ALA A 105 -1.59 7.43 2.62
N VAL A 106 -0.89 8.02 1.65
CA VAL A 106 -1.28 9.30 1.03
C VAL A 106 -1.29 9.17 -0.50
N ALA A 107 -2.34 9.70 -1.14
CA ALA A 107 -2.41 9.79 -2.59
C ALA A 107 -2.14 11.21 -3.04
N ILE A 108 -1.10 11.41 -3.84
CA ILE A 108 -0.69 12.70 -4.40
C ILE A 108 -0.97 12.68 -5.90
N ALA A 109 -1.73 13.68 -6.37
CA ALA A 109 -2.01 13.86 -7.79
C ALA A 109 -0.77 14.38 -8.57
N PRO A 110 -0.75 14.27 -9.89
CA PRO A 110 0.30 14.86 -10.73
C PRO A 110 0.50 16.38 -10.56
N SER A 111 -0.52 17.08 -10.02
CA SER A 111 -0.43 18.49 -9.62
C SER A 111 0.37 18.75 -8.35
N GLY A 112 0.71 17.70 -7.58
CA GLY A 112 1.29 17.79 -6.24
C GLY A 112 0.25 17.94 -5.11
N GLU A 113 -1.04 17.90 -5.43
CA GLU A 113 -2.12 18.01 -4.45
C GLU A 113 -2.31 16.69 -3.68
N LEU A 114 -2.54 16.78 -2.36
CA LEU A 114 -2.93 15.65 -1.52
C LEU A 114 -4.43 15.39 -1.72
N MET A 115 -4.75 14.30 -2.43
CA MET A 115 -6.12 13.92 -2.78
C MET A 115 -6.80 13.03 -1.75
N ALA A 116 -6.03 12.18 -1.08
CA ALA A 116 -6.57 11.28 -0.06
C ALA A 116 -5.50 10.87 0.95
N ARG A 117 -5.97 10.49 2.14
CA ARG A 117 -5.17 9.88 3.20
C ARG A 117 -5.94 8.73 3.82
N TYR A 118 -5.26 7.62 4.04
CA TYR A 118 -5.78 6.47 4.76
C TYR A 118 -4.89 6.16 5.94
N ARG A 119 -5.42 6.17 7.15
CA ARG A 119 -4.75 5.77 8.38
C ARG A 119 -4.99 4.29 8.62
N LYS A 120 -3.94 3.52 8.77
CA LYS A 120 -4.03 2.07 9.01
C LYS A 120 -4.98 1.76 10.16
N ILE A 121 -5.99 0.92 9.89
CA ILE A 121 -7.02 0.56 10.86
C ILE A 121 -6.53 -0.57 11.76
N HIS A 122 -6.00 -1.66 11.16
CA HIS A 122 -5.59 -2.84 11.91
C HIS A 122 -4.09 -2.81 12.21
N LEU A 123 -3.75 -2.71 13.48
CA LEU A 123 -2.37 -2.65 13.95
C LEU A 123 -1.81 -4.04 14.22
N PHE A 124 -0.52 -4.24 13.88
CA PHE A 124 0.15 -5.53 13.94
C PHE A 124 0.65 -5.83 15.36
N ASP A 125 -0.26 -6.25 16.23
CA ASP A 125 0.03 -6.69 17.60
C ASP A 125 0.01 -8.22 17.60
N VAL A 126 1.20 -8.83 17.60
CA VAL A 126 1.34 -10.28 17.53
C VAL A 126 2.42 -10.78 18.47
N GLU A 127 2.16 -11.95 19.04
CA GLU A 127 3.12 -12.72 19.80
C GLU A 127 3.42 -14.01 19.05
N ILE A 128 4.66 -14.15 18.58
CA ILE A 128 5.10 -15.36 17.87
C ILE A 128 5.69 -16.31 18.90
N PRO A 129 5.14 -17.52 19.07
CA PRO A 129 5.67 -18.49 20.04
C PRO A 129 7.17 -18.75 19.81
N GLY A 130 7.98 -18.48 20.84
CA GLY A 130 9.45 -18.62 20.76
C GLY A 130 10.16 -17.52 19.93
N GLY A 131 9.43 -16.47 19.52
CA GLY A 131 9.92 -15.38 18.69
C GLY A 131 9.68 -13.99 19.30
N ALA A 132 9.65 -12.98 18.44
CA ALA A 132 9.45 -11.60 18.86
C ALA A 132 8.00 -11.29 19.23
N VAL A 133 7.82 -10.49 20.26
CA VAL A 133 6.55 -9.78 20.54
C VAL A 133 6.60 -8.47 19.77
N LEU A 134 5.66 -8.26 18.86
CA LEU A 134 5.51 -7.03 18.09
C LEU A 134 4.22 -6.36 18.54
N ARG A 135 4.31 -5.10 18.96
CA ARG A 135 3.17 -4.28 19.38
C ARG A 135 3.22 -2.95 18.64
N GLU A 136 2.62 -2.93 17.47
CA GLU A 136 2.53 -1.70 16.66
C GLU A 136 1.74 -0.62 17.41
N SER A 137 0.72 -1.02 18.19
CA SER A 137 -0.14 -0.11 18.97
C SER A 137 0.59 0.68 20.06
N ASP A 138 1.77 0.24 20.50
CA ASP A 138 2.57 0.97 21.49
C ASP A 138 3.03 2.35 20.96
N ALA A 139 3.24 2.47 19.63
CA ALA A 139 3.74 3.68 18.99
C ALA A 139 2.89 4.14 17.78
N THR A 140 1.78 3.45 17.48
CA THR A 140 0.87 3.81 16.39
C THR A 140 -0.56 3.92 16.92
N ALA A 141 -1.26 4.98 16.55
CA ALA A 141 -2.70 5.10 16.78
C ALA A 141 -3.46 4.48 15.59
N PRO A 142 -4.56 3.76 15.82
CA PRO A 142 -5.38 3.21 14.74
C PRO A 142 -6.15 4.33 14.02
N GLY A 143 -6.40 4.12 12.71
CA GLY A 143 -7.42 4.84 11.96
C GLY A 143 -8.80 4.22 12.15
N ASP A 144 -9.81 4.87 11.58
CA ASP A 144 -11.22 4.50 11.71
C ASP A 144 -12.04 4.73 10.43
N GLU A 145 -11.41 5.22 9.36
CA GLU A 145 -12.08 5.56 8.11
C GLU A 145 -11.60 4.68 6.95
N LEU A 146 -12.55 4.17 6.15
CA LEU A 146 -12.27 3.53 4.86
C LEU A 146 -12.07 4.60 3.80
N VAL A 147 -11.17 4.34 2.85
CA VAL A 147 -10.83 5.30 1.79
C VAL A 147 -10.83 4.65 0.42
N VAL A 148 -11.63 5.20 -0.48
CA VAL A 148 -11.54 4.99 -1.92
C VAL A 148 -11.24 6.33 -2.56
N VAL A 149 -10.21 6.39 -3.40
CA VAL A 149 -9.79 7.60 -4.10
C VAL A 149 -9.89 7.40 -5.61
N ASP A 150 -10.40 8.39 -6.32
CA ASP A 150 -10.36 8.39 -7.78
C ASP A 150 -8.94 8.71 -8.26
N ILE A 151 -8.33 7.75 -8.96
CA ILE A 151 -7.01 7.91 -9.58
C ILE A 151 -7.17 7.80 -11.09
N ALA A 152 -7.12 8.92 -11.78
CA ALA A 152 -7.28 8.99 -13.25
C ALA A 152 -8.58 8.33 -13.75
N GLY A 153 -9.68 8.49 -13.03
CA GLY A 153 -10.99 7.92 -13.36
C GLY A 153 -11.19 6.47 -12.88
N VAL A 154 -10.27 5.95 -12.05
CA VAL A 154 -10.32 4.59 -11.50
C VAL A 154 -10.51 4.64 -9.98
N PRO A 155 -11.57 4.00 -9.42
CA PRO A 155 -11.78 3.95 -7.97
C PRO A 155 -10.81 2.96 -7.31
N VAL A 156 -9.87 3.50 -6.54
CA VAL A 156 -8.80 2.76 -5.86
C VAL A 156 -9.07 2.72 -4.35
N GLY A 157 -9.29 1.53 -3.81
CA GLY A 157 -9.41 1.27 -2.38
C GLY A 157 -8.03 1.16 -1.72
N VAL A 158 -7.84 1.88 -0.61
CA VAL A 158 -6.56 1.98 0.08
C VAL A 158 -6.58 1.16 1.37
N SER A 159 -5.53 0.37 1.58
CA SER A 159 -5.27 -0.37 2.81
C SER A 159 -3.77 -0.37 3.10
N ILE A 160 -3.33 -0.90 4.26
CA ILE A 160 -1.90 -1.03 4.61
C ILE A 160 -1.65 -2.40 5.26
N CYS A 161 -0.82 -3.23 4.64
CA CYS A 161 -0.13 -4.39 5.22
C CYS A 161 -1.05 -5.35 6.00
N TYR A 162 -1.12 -5.22 7.33
CA TYR A 162 -1.88 -6.12 8.21
C TYR A 162 -3.38 -6.12 7.91
N ASP A 163 -3.91 -5.02 7.34
CA ASP A 163 -5.30 -4.93 6.88
C ASP A 163 -5.67 -6.08 5.94
N VAL A 164 -4.70 -6.65 5.20
CA VAL A 164 -4.93 -7.78 4.27
C VAL A 164 -5.56 -9.01 4.96
N ARG A 165 -5.46 -9.12 6.27
CA ARG A 165 -6.03 -10.24 7.03
C ARG A 165 -7.51 -10.08 7.35
N PHE A 166 -8.08 -8.92 7.09
CA PHE A 166 -9.45 -8.55 7.48
C PHE A 166 -10.33 -8.40 6.21
N PRO A 167 -10.98 -9.49 5.75
CA PRO A 167 -11.75 -9.49 4.50
C PRO A 167 -12.91 -8.51 4.50
N GLU A 168 -13.46 -8.20 5.68
CA GLU A 168 -14.54 -7.23 5.85
C GLU A 168 -14.17 -5.83 5.38
N LEU A 169 -12.91 -5.40 5.57
CA LEU A 169 -12.42 -4.11 5.07
C LEU A 169 -12.50 -4.05 3.55
N TYR A 170 -12.00 -5.08 2.87
CA TYR A 170 -11.97 -5.13 1.40
C TYR A 170 -13.36 -5.27 0.81
N ARG A 171 -14.22 -6.05 1.48
CA ARG A 171 -15.61 -6.17 1.06
C ARG A 171 -16.33 -4.83 1.10
N GLN A 172 -16.11 -4.00 2.10
CA GLN A 172 -16.68 -2.65 2.20
C GLN A 172 -16.11 -1.72 1.13
N LEU A 173 -14.78 -1.71 0.93
CA LEU A 173 -14.15 -0.91 -0.12
C LEU A 173 -14.75 -1.21 -1.50
N VAL A 174 -15.01 -2.49 -1.81
CA VAL A 174 -15.49 -2.89 -3.13
C VAL A 174 -17.02 -2.79 -3.24
N LYS A 175 -17.76 -3.41 -2.32
CA LYS A 175 -19.21 -3.53 -2.43
C LYS A 175 -19.93 -2.24 -2.10
N ASP A 176 -19.49 -1.53 -1.07
CA ASP A 176 -20.18 -0.36 -0.56
C ASP A 176 -19.62 0.95 -1.17
N MET A 177 -18.32 0.98 -1.48
CA MET A 177 -17.64 2.18 -1.98
C MET A 177 -17.19 2.08 -3.45
N GLY A 178 -17.37 0.94 -4.10
CA GLY A 178 -17.18 0.77 -5.55
C GLY A 178 -15.75 0.62 -6.03
N ALA A 179 -14.79 0.29 -5.16
CA ALA A 179 -13.40 0.08 -5.59
C ALA A 179 -13.28 -1.01 -6.65
N GLU A 180 -12.47 -0.76 -7.67
CA GLU A 180 -12.12 -1.72 -8.72
C GLU A 180 -10.64 -2.14 -8.65
N VAL A 181 -9.83 -1.36 -7.95
CA VAL A 181 -8.43 -1.64 -7.63
C VAL A 181 -8.25 -1.53 -6.13
N LEU A 182 -7.53 -2.47 -5.53
CA LEU A 182 -7.17 -2.51 -4.13
C LEU A 182 -5.65 -2.37 -4.00
N VAL A 183 -5.15 -1.38 -3.24
CA VAL A 183 -3.72 -1.26 -2.97
C VAL A 183 -3.40 -1.74 -1.56
N VAL A 184 -2.32 -2.54 -1.45
CA VAL A 184 -1.88 -3.18 -0.21
C VAL A 184 -0.38 -2.98 -0.01
N PRO A 185 0.09 -1.75 0.17
CA PRO A 185 1.49 -1.50 0.49
C PRO A 185 1.86 -2.16 1.83
N ALA A 186 3.01 -2.82 1.88
CA ALA A 186 3.34 -3.63 3.03
C ALA A 186 4.84 -3.66 3.39
N ALA A 187 5.09 -3.89 4.69
CA ALA A 187 6.37 -4.35 5.24
C ALA A 187 6.16 -5.71 5.93
N PHE A 188 5.65 -6.68 5.18
CA PHE A 188 5.24 -7.99 5.69
C PHE A 188 6.46 -8.80 6.15
N THR A 189 6.42 -9.36 7.36
CA THR A 189 7.58 -10.10 7.90
C THR A 189 7.92 -11.31 7.04
N ALA A 190 9.19 -11.65 6.90
CA ALA A 190 9.65 -12.77 6.09
C ALA A 190 8.96 -14.09 6.48
N HIS A 191 8.83 -14.37 7.79
CA HIS A 191 8.21 -15.60 8.30
C HIS A 191 6.74 -15.74 7.89
N THR A 192 5.92 -14.72 8.18
CA THR A 192 4.48 -14.78 7.85
C THR A 192 4.22 -14.54 6.37
N GLY A 193 5.12 -13.83 5.69
CA GLY A 193 5.03 -13.58 4.26
C GLY A 193 5.15 -14.86 3.45
N ALA A 194 6.14 -15.69 3.74
CA ALA A 194 6.34 -16.99 3.07
C ALA A 194 5.09 -17.89 3.15
N ALA A 195 4.35 -17.83 4.26
CA ALA A 195 3.16 -18.65 4.44
C ALA A 195 1.87 -18.03 3.90
N HIS A 196 1.72 -16.68 3.95
CA HIS A 196 0.40 -16.06 3.81
C HIS A 196 0.30 -15.00 2.71
N TRP A 197 1.39 -14.34 2.29
CA TRP A 197 1.34 -13.16 1.44
C TRP A 197 0.60 -13.39 0.12
N HIS A 198 1.07 -14.35 -0.66
CA HIS A 198 0.47 -14.71 -1.95
C HIS A 198 -0.98 -15.21 -1.79
N LEU A 199 -1.22 -16.05 -0.78
CA LEU A 199 -2.55 -16.59 -0.51
C LEU A 199 -3.57 -15.48 -0.23
N LEU A 200 -3.24 -14.57 0.69
CA LEU A 200 -4.15 -13.50 1.11
C LEU A 200 -4.44 -12.52 -0.03
N LEU A 201 -3.42 -12.07 -0.77
CA LEU A 201 -3.61 -11.12 -1.87
C LEU A 201 -4.45 -11.71 -3.00
N ARG A 202 -4.21 -12.98 -3.35
CA ARG A 202 -5.02 -13.68 -4.33
C ARG A 202 -6.46 -13.88 -3.85
N ALA A 203 -6.65 -14.18 -2.56
CA ALA A 203 -7.99 -14.28 -1.97
C ALA A 203 -8.74 -12.95 -2.10
N ARG A 204 -8.12 -11.80 -1.75
CA ARG A 204 -8.74 -10.48 -1.90
C ARG A 204 -9.12 -10.18 -3.35
N ALA A 205 -8.25 -10.51 -4.30
CA ALA A 205 -8.56 -10.32 -5.72
C ALA A 205 -9.76 -11.14 -6.18
N VAL A 206 -9.83 -12.41 -5.77
CA VAL A 206 -10.88 -13.36 -6.23
C VAL A 206 -12.22 -13.08 -5.55
N GLU A 207 -12.26 -12.94 -4.23
CA GLU A 207 -13.49 -12.78 -3.47
C GLU A 207 -14.15 -11.42 -3.66
N ASP A 208 -13.33 -10.36 -3.91
CA ASP A 208 -13.81 -9.00 -4.14
C ASP A 208 -13.85 -8.63 -5.62
N GLN A 209 -13.39 -9.53 -6.51
CA GLN A 209 -13.44 -9.34 -7.96
C GLN A 209 -12.85 -7.99 -8.38
N ALA A 210 -11.66 -7.69 -7.86
CA ALA A 210 -10.92 -6.45 -8.04
C ALA A 210 -9.46 -6.74 -8.34
N TRP A 211 -8.77 -5.78 -8.96
CA TRP A 211 -7.31 -5.81 -9.06
C TRP A 211 -6.67 -5.60 -7.70
N VAL A 212 -5.56 -6.28 -7.43
CA VAL A 212 -4.75 -6.05 -6.23
C VAL A 212 -3.34 -5.64 -6.63
N VAL A 213 -2.86 -4.51 -6.09
CA VAL A 213 -1.51 -3.97 -6.29
C VAL A 213 -0.83 -3.93 -4.93
N ALA A 214 0.20 -4.73 -4.74
CA ALA A 214 0.82 -4.94 -3.44
C ALA A 214 2.34 -4.68 -3.48
N PRO A 215 2.79 -3.40 -3.42
CA PRO A 215 4.20 -3.07 -3.26
C PRO A 215 4.68 -3.46 -1.87
N ALA A 216 5.89 -3.99 -1.78
CA ALA A 216 6.42 -4.55 -0.53
C ALA A 216 7.83 -4.07 -0.20
N GLN A 217 8.10 -3.95 1.10
CA GLN A 217 9.46 -3.94 1.61
C GLN A 217 10.07 -5.32 1.46
N TRP A 218 11.39 -5.39 1.22
CA TRP A 218 12.12 -6.65 1.09
C TRP A 218 13.42 -6.65 1.88
N GLY A 219 13.92 -7.86 2.17
CA GLY A 219 15.25 -8.04 2.73
C GLY A 219 15.40 -7.58 4.19
N ARG A 220 16.65 -7.47 4.62
CA ARG A 220 17.00 -7.18 6.02
C ARG A 220 17.18 -5.70 6.25
N HIS A 221 16.30 -5.10 7.05
CA HIS A 221 16.30 -3.67 7.40
C HIS A 221 17.26 -3.35 8.56
N ASN A 222 17.34 -4.26 9.53
CA ASN A 222 18.19 -4.15 10.71
C ASN A 222 18.43 -5.54 11.34
N ALA A 223 19.07 -5.62 12.49
CA ALA A 223 19.37 -6.89 13.14
C ALA A 223 18.13 -7.73 13.54
N LYS A 224 16.95 -7.10 13.66
CA LYS A 224 15.73 -7.74 14.18
C LYS A 224 14.61 -7.84 13.16
N ARG A 225 14.67 -7.09 12.04
CA ARG A 225 13.57 -6.97 11.10
C ARG A 225 13.98 -7.32 9.68
N GLU A 226 13.23 -8.24 9.10
CA GLU A 226 13.36 -8.69 7.72
C GLU A 226 11.99 -8.79 7.09
N SER A 227 11.84 -8.27 5.87
CA SER A 227 10.61 -8.30 5.10
C SER A 227 10.69 -9.29 3.94
N TYR A 228 9.52 -9.84 3.59
CA TYR A 228 9.39 -10.94 2.67
C TYR A 228 9.67 -10.57 1.21
N GLY A 229 9.46 -9.31 0.82
CA GLY A 229 9.50 -8.91 -0.58
C GLY A 229 8.25 -9.30 -1.33
N HIS A 230 8.44 -9.80 -2.55
CA HIS A 230 7.36 -10.26 -3.41
C HIS A 230 6.32 -9.18 -3.68
N SER A 231 6.79 -7.97 -4.09
CA SER A 231 5.89 -6.97 -4.66
C SER A 231 5.19 -7.56 -5.87
N LEU A 232 3.85 -7.55 -5.88
CA LEU A 232 3.10 -8.24 -6.92
C LEU A 232 1.80 -7.53 -7.31
N VAL A 233 1.28 -7.89 -8.49
CA VAL A 233 -0.03 -7.47 -8.99
C VAL A 233 -0.85 -8.71 -9.32
N VAL A 234 -2.10 -8.73 -8.85
CA VAL A 234 -3.04 -9.84 -9.05
C VAL A 234 -4.26 -9.34 -9.82
N ASP A 235 -4.66 -10.09 -10.84
CA ASP A 235 -5.88 -9.81 -11.60
C ASP A 235 -7.16 -10.26 -10.85
N PRO A 236 -8.36 -9.82 -11.26
CA PRO A 236 -9.62 -10.20 -10.61
C PRO A 236 -9.95 -11.71 -10.69
N TRP A 237 -9.13 -12.52 -11.36
CA TRP A 237 -9.24 -13.98 -11.40
C TRP A 237 -8.30 -14.67 -10.41
N GLY A 238 -7.43 -13.90 -9.72
CA GLY A 238 -6.43 -14.41 -8.81
C GLY A 238 -5.11 -14.82 -9.48
N THR A 239 -4.90 -14.43 -10.76
CA THR A 239 -3.64 -14.65 -11.45
C THR A 239 -2.63 -13.58 -11.06
N ILE A 240 -1.44 -13.97 -10.65
CA ILE A 240 -0.31 -13.04 -10.48
C ILE A 240 0.20 -12.69 -11.87
N VAL A 241 0.03 -11.42 -12.27
CA VAL A 241 0.39 -10.91 -13.61
C VAL A 241 1.72 -10.16 -13.64
N GLY A 242 2.26 -9.88 -12.48
CA GLY A 242 3.59 -9.29 -12.30
C GLY A 242 4.07 -9.51 -10.89
N GLU A 243 5.34 -9.83 -10.72
CA GLU A 243 5.94 -10.07 -9.42
C GLU A 243 7.45 -9.74 -9.43
N ARG A 244 7.92 -9.21 -8.31
CA ARG A 244 9.34 -9.06 -8.00
C ARG A 244 9.61 -9.70 -6.65
N ALA A 245 10.29 -10.85 -6.66
CA ALA A 245 10.55 -11.61 -5.44
C ALA A 245 11.55 -10.90 -4.53
N GLU A 246 12.70 -10.50 -5.06
CA GLU A 246 13.82 -9.95 -4.30
C GLU A 246 14.45 -8.75 -5.01
N GLY A 247 15.23 -7.97 -4.27
CA GLY A 247 15.95 -6.80 -4.78
C GLY A 247 15.05 -5.58 -4.94
N ASP A 248 15.64 -4.41 -4.87
CA ASP A 248 14.96 -3.16 -5.19
C ASP A 248 14.57 -3.10 -6.67
N GLY A 249 13.42 -2.51 -6.96
CA GLY A 249 12.96 -2.30 -8.33
C GLY A 249 11.47 -2.04 -8.42
N VAL A 250 10.93 -2.17 -9.62
CA VAL A 250 9.51 -1.91 -9.90
C VAL A 250 8.88 -3.08 -10.66
N VAL A 251 7.58 -3.28 -10.46
CA VAL A 251 6.73 -4.16 -11.25
C VAL A 251 5.71 -3.26 -11.96
N VAL A 252 5.78 -3.15 -13.29
CA VAL A 252 4.88 -2.29 -14.06
C VAL A 252 3.89 -3.15 -14.83
N VAL A 253 2.59 -2.93 -14.57
CA VAL A 253 1.48 -3.68 -15.17
C VAL A 253 0.38 -2.72 -15.62
N THR A 254 -0.25 -3.00 -16.75
CA THR A 254 -1.48 -2.30 -17.15
C THR A 254 -2.69 -3.05 -16.61
N LEU A 255 -3.46 -2.37 -15.76
CA LEU A 255 -4.75 -2.83 -15.26
C LEU A 255 -5.84 -2.38 -16.22
N ASP A 256 -6.92 -3.13 -16.35
CA ASP A 256 -8.07 -2.73 -17.17
C ASP A 256 -9.41 -3.03 -16.47
N GLY A 257 -10.40 -2.18 -16.69
CA GLY A 257 -11.74 -2.31 -16.14
C GLY A 257 -12.54 -3.46 -16.79
N ALA A 258 -12.18 -3.86 -18.00
CA ALA A 258 -12.86 -4.96 -18.69
C ALA A 258 -12.65 -6.30 -17.97
N ALA A 259 -11.48 -6.50 -17.35
CA ALA A 259 -11.23 -7.69 -16.52
C ALA A 259 -12.16 -7.71 -15.29
N VAL A 260 -12.37 -6.59 -14.61
CA VAL A 260 -13.30 -6.46 -13.47
C VAL A 260 -14.73 -6.74 -13.90
N GLU A 261 -15.20 -6.03 -14.92
CA GLU A 261 -16.57 -6.18 -15.46
C GLU A 261 -16.85 -7.61 -15.89
N LYS A 262 -15.92 -8.24 -16.62
CA LYS A 262 -16.03 -9.62 -17.06
C LYS A 262 -16.25 -10.57 -15.88
N ARG A 263 -15.49 -10.42 -14.79
CA ARG A 263 -15.62 -11.31 -13.62
C ARG A 263 -16.93 -11.07 -12.87
N ARG A 264 -17.28 -9.81 -12.62
CA ARG A 264 -18.53 -9.43 -11.96
C ARG A 264 -19.77 -9.86 -12.75
N THR A 265 -19.69 -9.89 -14.09
CA THR A 265 -20.78 -10.37 -14.94
C THR A 265 -20.85 -11.90 -15.00
N GLN A 266 -19.70 -12.58 -15.20
CA GLN A 266 -19.66 -14.04 -15.36
C GLN A 266 -19.93 -14.80 -14.04
N MET A 267 -19.53 -14.23 -12.91
CA MET A 267 -19.66 -14.83 -11.58
C MET A 267 -20.02 -13.74 -10.55
N PRO A 268 -21.28 -13.32 -10.47
CA PRO A 268 -21.67 -12.13 -9.69
C PRO A 268 -21.69 -12.38 -8.16
N CYS A 269 -20.55 -12.80 -7.60
CA CYS A 269 -20.40 -13.14 -6.18
C CYS A 269 -20.77 -11.99 -5.24
N LEU A 270 -20.43 -10.75 -5.62
CA LEU A 270 -20.77 -9.57 -4.83
C LEU A 270 -22.29 -9.35 -4.70
N GLN A 271 -23.06 -9.71 -5.75
CA GLN A 271 -24.53 -9.64 -5.74
C GLN A 271 -25.14 -10.81 -4.96
N HIS A 272 -24.49 -11.98 -4.98
CA HIS A 272 -24.95 -13.19 -4.28
C HIS A 272 -24.62 -13.17 -2.77
N ALA A 273 -23.89 -12.17 -2.27
CA ALA A 273 -23.52 -12.04 -0.85
C ALA A 273 -24.73 -11.58 -0.01
N VAL A 274 -25.58 -12.52 0.41
CA VAL A 274 -26.89 -12.28 1.09
C VAL A 274 -26.75 -11.89 2.58
N LEU A 275 -25.65 -12.23 3.22
CA LEU A 275 -25.39 -11.88 4.61
C LEU A 275 -24.87 -10.44 4.78
N TRP A 276 -24.43 -9.81 3.69
CA TRP A 276 -23.95 -8.44 3.67
C TRP A 276 -25.10 -7.53 3.20
N LYS A 277 -25.74 -6.85 4.14
CA LYS A 277 -26.88 -5.96 3.88
C LYS A 277 -26.46 -4.50 4.06
#